data_525385c720c659fbedb911ecf03a2df0
#
_entry.id   525385c720c659fbedb911ecf03a2df0
#
_cell.length_a   1.000
_cell.length_b   1.000
_cell.length_c   1.000
_cell.angle_alpha   90.00
_cell.angle_beta   90.00
_cell.angle_gamma   90.00
#
_symmetry.space_group_name_H-M   'P 1'
#
loop_
_entity.id
_entity.type
_entity.pdbx_description
1 polymer ?
#
loop_
_entity_poly.entity_id
_entity_poly.type
_entity_poly.pdbx_seq_one_letter_code
_entity_poly.pdbx_strand_id
1 'polypeptide(L)'
;PKRVKQEIEDILAIPAEDAPEISAKQGINIDAVLEDIVQNLPCPQGDPNAPLQALIFDSYYDAYRGVIVYMRLKQGTIKPGMEVKMMATGATFKVLECGLMRPLGLEPAKQLEAGQVGYFTASIKDVHETQIGDTVTGVEHPASEPLPGYRKVRSMVYCGIYTEDGSKYPDLRDALEKLQLNDASLTFEPESSVALGFGFRCGFLGMLHMEVIQERLER
;
A
#
# COMPACT_ATOMS: atom_id res chain seq x y z
N PRO A 1 -8.00 14.63 -32.37
CA PRO A 1 -8.83 14.02 -31.32
C PRO A 1 -9.71 12.89 -31.86
N LYS A 2 -10.52 13.11 -32.93
CA LYS A 2 -11.50 12.14 -33.47
C LYS A 2 -10.90 10.74 -33.72
N ARG A 3 -9.72 10.66 -34.38
CA ARG A 3 -9.05 9.39 -34.63
C ARG A 3 -8.73 8.65 -33.33
N VAL A 4 -8.25 9.35 -32.29
CA VAL A 4 -7.88 8.74 -31.02
C VAL A 4 -9.13 8.25 -30.27
N LYS A 5 -10.23 8.99 -30.30
CA LYS A 5 -11.51 8.53 -29.74
C LYS A 5 -11.97 7.23 -30.40
N GLN A 6 -11.90 7.16 -31.72
CA GLN A 6 -12.25 5.94 -32.45
C GLN A 6 -11.31 4.77 -32.10
N GLU A 7 -10.00 5.01 -32.00
CA GLU A 7 -9.03 3.99 -31.61
C GLU A 7 -9.31 3.46 -30.19
N ILE A 8 -9.73 4.31 -29.25
CA ILE A 8 -10.13 3.92 -27.91
C ILE A 8 -11.36 2.99 -27.95
N GLU A 9 -12.38 3.36 -28.72
CA GLU A 9 -13.57 2.56 -28.88
C GLU A 9 -13.29 1.21 -29.55
N ASP A 10 -12.50 1.22 -30.64
CA ASP A 10 -12.21 0.02 -31.41
C ASP A 10 -11.31 -0.97 -30.65
N ILE A 11 -10.33 -0.47 -29.87
CA ILE A 11 -9.33 -1.32 -29.20
C ILE A 11 -9.74 -1.68 -27.78
N LEU A 12 -10.29 -0.73 -27.03
CA LEU A 12 -10.61 -0.90 -25.61
C LEU A 12 -12.10 -1.17 -25.35
N ALA A 13 -12.94 -1.01 -26.36
CA ALA A 13 -14.41 -1.10 -26.26
C ALA A 13 -14.98 -0.16 -25.18
N ILE A 14 -14.36 1.01 -24.99
CA ILE A 14 -14.81 2.03 -24.04
C ILE A 14 -15.39 3.20 -24.85
N PRO A 15 -16.65 3.63 -24.59
CA PRO A 15 -17.21 4.81 -25.24
C PRO A 15 -16.32 6.03 -24.98
N ALA A 16 -15.91 6.74 -26.03
CA ALA A 16 -15.02 7.89 -25.93
C ALA A 16 -15.58 9.15 -26.62
N GLU A 17 -16.81 9.10 -27.16
CA GLU A 17 -17.41 10.20 -27.88
C GLU A 17 -17.48 11.47 -27.01
N ASP A 18 -17.96 11.32 -25.76
CA ASP A 18 -18.14 12.41 -24.81
C ASP A 18 -16.88 12.76 -23.99
N ALA A 19 -15.74 12.07 -24.23
CA ALA A 19 -14.52 12.33 -23.49
C ALA A 19 -14.01 13.76 -23.70
N PRO A 20 -13.71 14.54 -22.63
CA PRO A 20 -13.24 15.92 -22.72
C PRO A 20 -11.90 16.01 -23.48
N GLU A 21 -11.83 16.91 -24.46
CA GLU A 21 -10.61 17.19 -25.21
C GLU A 21 -9.81 18.29 -24.53
N ILE A 22 -8.63 17.97 -24.00
CA ILE A 22 -7.84 18.86 -23.16
C ILE A 22 -6.41 19.04 -23.64
N SER A 23 -5.75 20.08 -23.13
CA SER A 23 -4.30 20.22 -23.16
C SER A 23 -3.78 20.59 -21.77
N ALA A 24 -3.26 19.60 -21.05
CA ALA A 24 -2.68 19.82 -19.73
C ALA A 24 -1.52 20.84 -19.77
N LYS A 25 -0.66 20.78 -20.80
CA LYS A 25 0.46 21.70 -20.98
C LYS A 25 0.02 23.16 -21.16
N GLN A 26 -1.11 23.39 -21.83
CA GLN A 26 -1.62 24.73 -22.13
C GLN A 26 -2.75 25.17 -21.19
N GLY A 27 -3.17 24.31 -20.26
CA GLY A 27 -4.29 24.58 -19.36
C GLY A 27 -5.65 24.66 -20.06
N ILE A 28 -5.78 24.07 -21.27
CA ILE A 28 -7.02 24.15 -22.03
C ILE A 28 -7.99 23.10 -21.52
N ASN A 29 -9.22 23.51 -21.23
CA ASN A 29 -10.39 22.68 -20.91
C ASN A 29 -10.19 21.74 -19.70
N ILE A 30 -9.32 22.12 -18.75
CA ILE A 30 -9.03 21.30 -17.54
C ILE A 30 -10.27 21.23 -16.64
N ASP A 31 -11.00 22.33 -16.50
CA ASP A 31 -12.19 22.41 -15.66
C ASP A 31 -13.28 21.41 -16.12
N ALA A 32 -13.39 21.15 -17.42
CA ALA A 32 -14.33 20.16 -17.93
C ALA A 32 -14.03 18.74 -17.41
N VAL A 33 -12.76 18.37 -17.23
CA VAL A 33 -12.39 17.07 -16.64
C VAL A 33 -12.77 17.02 -15.17
N LEU A 34 -12.54 18.11 -14.42
CA LEU A 34 -12.87 18.19 -13.01
C LEU A 34 -14.39 18.12 -12.79
N GLU A 35 -15.15 18.83 -13.62
CA GLU A 35 -16.63 18.77 -13.58
C GLU A 35 -17.14 17.37 -13.97
N ASP A 36 -16.58 16.73 -14.98
CA ASP A 36 -16.94 15.37 -15.39
C ASP A 36 -16.69 14.36 -14.26
N ILE A 37 -15.57 14.48 -13.55
CA ILE A 37 -15.26 13.68 -12.36
C ILE A 37 -16.34 13.87 -11.28
N VAL A 38 -16.71 15.11 -10.97
CA VAL A 38 -17.71 15.42 -9.94
C VAL A 38 -19.09 14.93 -10.30
N GLN A 39 -19.47 15.01 -11.58
CA GLN A 39 -20.80 14.64 -12.04
C GLN A 39 -20.97 13.14 -12.26
N ASN A 40 -19.97 12.46 -12.79
CA ASN A 40 -20.09 11.10 -13.30
C ASN A 40 -19.45 10.03 -12.39
N LEU A 41 -18.53 10.38 -11.49
CA LEU A 41 -17.98 9.40 -10.56
C LEU A 41 -18.87 9.27 -9.30
N PRO A 42 -19.31 8.05 -8.96
CA PRO A 42 -20.12 7.85 -7.76
C PRO A 42 -19.31 8.13 -6.50
N CYS A 43 -19.91 8.77 -5.52
CA CYS A 43 -19.31 8.94 -4.20
C CYS A 43 -19.01 7.59 -3.56
N PRO A 44 -17.94 7.50 -2.74
CA PRO A 44 -17.70 6.32 -1.93
C PRO A 44 -18.93 5.98 -1.07
N GLN A 45 -19.31 4.70 -1.08
CA GLN A 45 -20.44 4.22 -0.28
C GLN A 45 -19.92 3.55 0.99
N GLY A 46 -20.73 3.60 2.05
CA GLY A 46 -20.47 2.94 3.32
C GLY A 46 -21.31 3.53 4.44
N ASP A 47 -21.51 2.75 5.50
CA ASP A 47 -22.21 3.18 6.71
C ASP A 47 -21.19 3.43 7.83
N PRO A 48 -21.05 4.67 8.33
CA PRO A 48 -20.12 4.97 9.43
C PRO A 48 -20.52 4.33 10.76
N ASN A 49 -21.78 3.86 10.91
CA ASN A 49 -22.25 3.20 12.13
C ASN A 49 -22.14 1.67 12.07
N ALA A 50 -21.79 1.11 10.93
CA ALA A 50 -21.57 -0.33 10.78
C ALA A 50 -20.26 -0.76 11.50
N PRO A 51 -20.07 -2.07 11.76
CA PRO A 51 -18.79 -2.58 12.23
C PRO A 51 -17.64 -2.14 11.32
N LEU A 52 -16.51 -1.74 11.93
CA LEU A 52 -15.34 -1.28 11.17
C LEU A 52 -14.85 -2.34 10.19
N GLN A 53 -14.71 -1.96 8.94
CA GLN A 53 -14.01 -2.70 7.89
C GLN A 53 -13.15 -1.74 7.10
N ALA A 54 -11.84 -1.80 7.30
CA ALA A 54 -10.87 -1.02 6.56
C ALA A 54 -9.86 -1.95 5.87
N LEU A 55 -9.58 -1.70 4.60
CA LEU A 55 -8.62 -2.46 3.81
C LEU A 55 -7.25 -1.79 3.87
N ILE A 56 -6.23 -2.51 4.31
CA ILE A 56 -4.84 -2.06 4.27
C ILE A 56 -4.35 -2.15 2.83
N PHE A 57 -3.86 -1.04 2.28
CA PHE A 57 -3.28 -1.03 0.94
C PHE A 57 -1.79 -0.72 0.94
N ASP A 58 -1.24 -0.18 2.05
CA ASP A 58 0.18 0.08 2.21
C ASP A 58 0.54 0.19 3.69
N SER A 59 1.83 0.06 4.01
CA SER A 59 2.38 0.33 5.33
C SER A 59 3.79 0.90 5.19
N TYR A 60 4.15 1.79 6.11
CA TYR A 60 5.45 2.44 6.14
C TYR A 60 6.00 2.42 7.55
N TYR A 61 7.29 2.10 7.68
CA TYR A 61 7.98 2.18 8.96
C TYR A 61 8.62 3.55 9.14
N ASP A 62 8.22 4.26 10.18
CA ASP A 62 8.81 5.51 10.63
C ASP A 62 9.56 5.29 11.95
N ALA A 63 10.81 5.77 12.03
CA ALA A 63 11.66 5.55 13.20
C ALA A 63 11.11 6.16 14.52
N TYR A 64 10.23 7.17 14.39
CA TYR A 64 9.65 7.88 15.55
C TYR A 64 8.22 7.45 15.88
N ARG A 65 7.43 7.10 14.85
CA ARG A 65 6.01 6.76 14.98
C ARG A 65 5.73 5.26 14.94
N GLY A 66 6.74 4.45 14.62
CA GLY A 66 6.57 3.02 14.36
C GLY A 66 5.90 2.76 13.00
N VAL A 67 5.13 1.70 12.90
CA VAL A 67 4.43 1.37 11.66
C VAL A 67 3.24 2.30 11.46
N ILE A 68 3.22 3.00 10.34
CA ILE A 68 2.10 3.79 9.84
C ILE A 68 1.36 2.92 8.83
N VAL A 69 0.09 2.64 9.10
CA VAL A 69 -0.75 1.78 8.25
C VAL A 69 -1.67 2.65 7.41
N TYR A 70 -1.57 2.52 6.10
CA TYR A 70 -2.46 3.20 5.15
C TYR A 70 -3.64 2.31 4.81
N MET A 71 -4.84 2.86 4.92
CA MET A 71 -6.07 2.09 4.75
C MET A 71 -7.17 2.88 4.06
N ARG A 72 -8.08 2.14 3.47
CA ARG A 72 -9.37 2.65 2.98
C ARG A 72 -10.49 2.09 3.83
N LEU A 73 -11.27 2.97 4.45
CA LEU A 73 -12.46 2.56 5.21
C LEU A 73 -13.61 2.25 4.25
N LYS A 74 -14.13 1.04 4.34
CA LYS A 74 -15.32 0.60 3.60
C LYS A 74 -16.58 0.74 4.43
N GLN A 75 -16.48 0.43 5.72
CA GLN A 75 -17.57 0.50 6.69
C GLN A 75 -17.03 0.98 8.04
N GLY A 76 -17.92 1.55 8.84
CA GLY A 76 -17.61 1.93 10.20
C GLY A 76 -16.77 3.18 10.35
N THR A 77 -16.25 3.34 11.54
CA THR A 77 -15.44 4.50 11.96
C THR A 77 -14.23 4.02 12.75
N ILE A 78 -13.08 4.65 12.56
CA ILE A 78 -11.88 4.46 13.37
C ILE A 78 -11.48 5.77 14.05
N LYS A 79 -11.07 5.69 15.31
CA LYS A 79 -10.66 6.84 16.12
C LYS A 79 -9.51 6.48 17.08
N PRO A 80 -8.72 7.45 17.51
CA PRO A 80 -7.70 7.23 18.54
C PRO A 80 -8.30 6.62 19.81
N GLY A 81 -7.56 5.70 20.42
CA GLY A 81 -7.97 4.96 21.62
C GLY A 81 -8.79 3.69 21.37
N MET A 82 -9.30 3.49 20.15
CA MET A 82 -10.03 2.28 19.75
C MET A 82 -9.08 1.08 19.66
N GLU A 83 -9.55 -0.09 20.09
CA GLU A 83 -8.84 -1.35 19.85
C GLU A 83 -9.30 -1.97 18.53
N VAL A 84 -8.32 -2.25 17.68
CA VAL A 84 -8.54 -2.83 16.35
C VAL A 84 -7.85 -4.18 16.25
N LYS A 85 -8.39 -5.03 15.37
CA LYS A 85 -7.89 -6.37 15.07
C LYS A 85 -7.61 -6.52 13.59
N MET A 86 -6.47 -7.07 13.25
CA MET A 86 -6.11 -7.54 11.92
C MET A 86 -6.79 -8.89 11.69
N MET A 87 -7.62 -9.01 10.66
CA MET A 87 -8.42 -10.23 10.47
C MET A 87 -7.60 -11.42 9.97
N ALA A 88 -6.55 -11.20 9.17
CA ALA A 88 -5.69 -12.27 8.66
C ALA A 88 -4.69 -12.77 9.71
N THR A 89 -4.02 -11.87 10.42
CA THR A 89 -3.01 -12.26 11.44
C THR A 89 -3.60 -12.51 12.81
N GLY A 90 -4.78 -11.93 13.10
CA GLY A 90 -5.42 -11.99 14.41
C GLY A 90 -4.81 -11.03 15.45
N ALA A 91 -3.76 -10.29 15.08
CA ALA A 91 -3.10 -9.33 15.96
C ALA A 91 -4.04 -8.18 16.35
N THR A 92 -3.93 -7.72 17.59
CA THR A 92 -4.77 -6.63 18.12
C THR A 92 -3.90 -5.46 18.55
N PHE A 93 -4.35 -4.24 18.24
CA PHE A 93 -3.61 -3.02 18.53
C PHE A 93 -4.53 -1.91 19.00
N LYS A 94 -3.99 -1.03 19.84
CA LYS A 94 -4.67 0.20 20.21
C LYS A 94 -4.25 1.31 19.25
N VAL A 95 -5.21 1.93 18.60
CA VAL A 95 -4.99 3.09 17.72
C VAL A 95 -4.48 4.27 18.55
N LEU A 96 -3.31 4.79 18.22
CA LEU A 96 -2.72 5.96 18.87
C LEU A 96 -3.16 7.24 18.16
N GLU A 97 -3.10 7.25 16.84
CA GLU A 97 -3.45 8.38 15.99
C GLU A 97 -4.09 7.84 14.71
N CYS A 98 -5.03 8.60 14.14
CA CYS A 98 -5.51 8.40 12.78
C CYS A 98 -5.62 9.74 12.07
N GLY A 99 -5.61 9.74 10.74
CA GLY A 99 -5.68 10.97 9.98
C GLY A 99 -5.70 10.77 8.48
N LEU A 100 -5.69 11.90 7.77
CA LEU A 100 -5.74 11.97 6.32
C LEU A 100 -4.34 12.13 5.72
N MET A 101 -4.17 11.61 4.52
CA MET A 101 -2.98 11.86 3.71
C MET A 101 -3.21 13.13 2.90
N ARG A 102 -2.32 14.11 3.05
CA ARG A 102 -2.35 15.37 2.30
C ARG A 102 -1.06 15.53 1.49
N PRO A 103 -1.03 16.36 0.45
CA PRO A 103 0.18 16.60 -0.34
C PRO A 103 1.38 17.09 0.51
N LEU A 104 1.14 17.76 1.62
CA LEU A 104 2.16 18.29 2.51
C LEU A 104 2.49 17.35 3.69
N GLY A 105 1.88 16.17 3.76
CA GLY A 105 2.13 15.17 4.80
C GLY A 105 0.87 14.60 5.44
N LEU A 106 1.06 14.00 6.61
CA LEU A 106 -0.01 13.38 7.39
C LEU A 106 -0.69 14.43 8.25
N GLU A 107 -2.02 14.52 8.15
CA GLU A 107 -2.87 15.44 8.92
C GLU A 107 -3.70 14.63 9.91
N PRO A 108 -3.42 14.73 11.24
CA PRO A 108 -4.20 14.03 12.24
C PRO A 108 -5.67 14.44 12.23
N ALA A 109 -6.57 13.48 12.43
CA ALA A 109 -8.00 13.69 12.51
C ALA A 109 -8.57 13.07 13.80
N LYS A 110 -9.73 13.60 14.23
CA LYS A 110 -10.44 13.06 15.39
C LYS A 110 -10.95 11.64 15.15
N GLN A 111 -11.35 11.37 13.92
CA GLN A 111 -11.81 10.06 13.44
C GLN A 111 -11.75 10.03 11.90
N LEU A 112 -11.78 8.82 11.35
CA LEU A 112 -12.02 8.56 9.93
C LEU A 112 -13.28 7.71 9.80
N GLU A 113 -14.06 7.95 8.74
CA GLU A 113 -15.35 7.31 8.50
C GLU A 113 -15.36 6.52 7.19
N ALA A 114 -16.36 5.68 7.04
CA ALA A 114 -16.60 4.92 5.81
C ALA A 114 -16.51 5.81 4.55
N GLY A 115 -15.81 5.30 3.53
CA GLY A 115 -15.52 6.01 2.29
C GLY A 115 -14.21 6.80 2.27
N GLN A 116 -13.63 7.09 3.43
CA GLN A 116 -12.36 7.83 3.52
C GLN A 116 -11.13 6.94 3.33
N VAL A 117 -10.08 7.56 2.83
CA VAL A 117 -8.73 7.00 2.75
C VAL A 117 -7.84 7.79 3.71
N GLY A 118 -7.09 7.07 4.52
CA GLY A 118 -6.21 7.70 5.49
C GLY A 118 -5.22 6.72 6.11
N TYR A 119 -4.69 7.11 7.25
CA TYR A 119 -3.73 6.30 7.99
C TYR A 119 -4.14 6.15 9.45
N PHE A 120 -3.57 5.15 10.09
CA PHE A 120 -3.50 5.09 11.55
C PHE A 120 -2.13 4.62 12.00
N THR A 121 -1.78 4.97 13.24
CA THR A 121 -0.61 4.46 13.93
C THR A 121 -1.06 3.69 15.16
N ALA A 122 -0.32 2.64 15.44
CA ALA A 122 -0.44 1.86 16.66
C ALA A 122 0.97 1.44 17.07
N SER A 123 1.15 0.96 18.31
CA SER A 123 2.47 0.50 18.76
C SER A 123 2.87 -0.83 18.11
N ILE A 124 2.80 -0.88 16.78
CA ILE A 124 3.15 -2.04 15.98
C ILE A 124 4.67 -2.05 15.83
N LYS A 125 5.31 -3.10 16.33
CA LYS A 125 6.78 -3.24 16.29
C LYS A 125 7.24 -4.10 15.13
N ASP A 126 6.40 -5.01 14.68
CA ASP A 126 6.68 -5.93 13.57
C ASP A 126 5.72 -5.64 12.41
N VAL A 127 6.28 -5.29 11.27
CA VAL A 127 5.51 -5.02 10.03
C VAL A 127 4.81 -6.28 9.51
N HIS A 128 5.33 -7.46 9.83
CA HIS A 128 4.67 -8.71 9.46
C HIS A 128 3.29 -8.89 10.13
N GLU A 129 3.01 -8.13 11.20
CA GLU A 129 1.69 -8.09 11.83
C GLU A 129 0.66 -7.26 11.05
N THR A 130 1.11 -6.46 10.06
CA THR A 130 0.27 -5.65 9.17
C THR A 130 0.51 -6.06 7.71
N GLN A 131 -0.31 -6.97 7.22
CA GLN A 131 -0.19 -7.42 5.83
C GLN A 131 -1.00 -6.52 4.89
N ILE A 132 -0.41 -6.13 3.77
CA ILE A 132 -1.14 -5.45 2.68
C ILE A 132 -2.24 -6.38 2.19
N GLY A 133 -3.46 -5.83 2.08
CA GLY A 133 -4.66 -6.59 1.73
C GLY A 133 -5.40 -7.19 2.91
N ASP A 134 -4.88 -7.06 4.14
CA ASP A 134 -5.63 -7.45 5.34
C ASP A 134 -6.76 -6.46 5.66
N THR A 135 -7.73 -6.95 6.39
CA THR A 135 -8.86 -6.16 6.88
C THR A 135 -8.68 -5.81 8.35
N VAL A 136 -8.78 -4.52 8.64
CA VAL A 136 -8.83 -4.00 10.01
C VAL A 136 -10.28 -3.94 10.47
N THR A 137 -10.56 -4.50 11.64
CA THR A 137 -11.89 -4.43 12.28
C THR A 137 -11.79 -4.00 13.74
N GLY A 138 -12.91 -3.60 14.35
CA GLY A 138 -12.96 -3.28 15.77
C GLY A 138 -12.97 -4.55 16.63
N VAL A 139 -12.34 -4.52 17.79
CA VAL A 139 -12.33 -5.66 18.74
C VAL A 139 -13.68 -5.82 19.41
N GLU A 140 -14.34 -4.74 19.83
CA GLU A 140 -15.63 -4.78 20.53
C GLU A 140 -16.78 -5.22 19.63
N HIS A 141 -16.79 -4.73 18.37
CA HIS A 141 -17.80 -5.05 17.36
C HIS A 141 -17.12 -5.45 16.06
N PRO A 142 -16.62 -6.70 15.98
CA PRO A 142 -15.89 -7.16 14.81
C PRO A 142 -16.84 -7.38 13.62
N ALA A 143 -16.34 -7.09 12.43
CA ALA A 143 -17.01 -7.47 11.19
C ALA A 143 -17.01 -9.01 11.04
N SER A 144 -18.06 -9.53 10.43
CA SER A 144 -18.23 -10.98 10.24
C SER A 144 -17.30 -11.56 9.19
N GLU A 145 -16.95 -10.78 8.18
CA GLU A 145 -16.15 -11.24 7.04
C GLU A 145 -15.06 -10.22 6.68
N PRO A 146 -13.88 -10.68 6.25
CA PRO A 146 -12.85 -9.79 5.74
C PRO A 146 -13.25 -9.22 4.37
N LEU A 147 -12.73 -8.05 4.05
CA LEU A 147 -12.84 -7.49 2.70
C LEU A 147 -12.04 -8.35 1.71
N PRO A 148 -12.42 -8.40 0.43
CA PRO A 148 -11.59 -8.98 -0.60
C PRO A 148 -10.22 -8.29 -0.62
N GLY A 149 -9.19 -9.00 -0.17
CA GLY A 149 -7.82 -8.49 -0.11
C GLY A 149 -7.13 -8.51 -1.47
N TYR A 150 -5.95 -7.92 -1.54
CA TYR A 150 -5.08 -8.04 -2.70
C TYR A 150 -4.52 -9.46 -2.79
N ARG A 151 -4.39 -9.97 -4.01
CA ARG A 151 -3.69 -11.24 -4.23
C ARG A 151 -2.21 -11.01 -3.97
N LYS A 152 -1.60 -11.89 -3.16
CA LYS A 152 -0.15 -11.89 -2.96
C LYS A 152 0.52 -12.10 -4.31
N VAL A 153 1.30 -11.11 -4.75
CA VAL A 153 2.02 -11.19 -6.01
C VAL A 153 3.19 -12.17 -5.83
N ARG A 154 3.38 -13.06 -6.78
CA ARG A 154 4.52 -13.98 -6.78
C ARG A 154 5.72 -13.31 -7.43
N SER A 155 6.89 -13.54 -6.84
CA SER A 155 8.14 -13.09 -7.46
C SER A 155 8.32 -13.76 -8.82
N MET A 156 8.72 -12.97 -9.80
CA MET A 156 8.93 -13.41 -11.19
C MET A 156 10.41 -13.54 -11.54
N VAL A 157 11.27 -12.83 -10.82
CA VAL A 157 12.72 -12.84 -11.00
C VAL A 157 13.36 -13.18 -9.67
N TYR A 158 14.34 -14.05 -9.70
CA TYR A 158 15.13 -14.44 -8.53
C TYR A 158 16.61 -14.20 -8.81
N CYS A 159 17.33 -13.63 -7.84
CA CYS A 159 18.78 -13.59 -7.87
C CYS A 159 19.38 -13.76 -6.47
N GLY A 160 20.62 -14.21 -6.42
CA GLY A 160 21.41 -14.25 -5.20
C GLY A 160 22.11 -12.90 -4.98
N ILE A 161 22.00 -12.36 -3.77
CA ILE A 161 22.73 -11.16 -3.34
C ILE A 161 23.76 -11.59 -2.29
N TYR A 162 25.02 -11.24 -2.54
CA TYR A 162 26.14 -11.61 -1.71
C TYR A 162 26.96 -10.37 -1.40
N THR A 163 27.60 -10.34 -0.23
CA THR A 163 28.57 -9.30 0.13
C THR A 163 29.96 -9.68 -0.38
N GLU A 164 30.74 -8.71 -0.83
CA GLU A 164 32.15 -8.93 -1.20
C GLU A 164 32.99 -9.42 0.00
N ASP A 165 32.66 -8.93 1.20
CA ASP A 165 33.26 -9.32 2.46
C ASP A 165 32.23 -10.06 3.32
N GLY A 166 32.47 -11.34 3.58
CA GLY A 166 31.59 -12.20 4.37
C GLY A 166 31.33 -11.70 5.80
N SER A 167 32.16 -10.81 6.34
CA SER A 167 31.94 -10.17 7.64
C SER A 167 30.73 -9.22 7.62
N LYS A 168 30.30 -8.75 6.44
CA LYS A 168 29.16 -7.85 6.24
C LYS A 168 27.83 -8.58 6.01
N TYR A 169 27.80 -9.90 6.12
CA TYR A 169 26.55 -10.67 5.99
C TYR A 169 25.44 -10.21 6.96
N PRO A 170 25.73 -9.91 8.26
CA PRO A 170 24.70 -9.37 9.16
C PRO A 170 24.16 -8.02 8.70
N ASP A 171 25.02 -7.14 8.17
CA ASP A 171 24.62 -5.81 7.68
C ASP A 171 23.70 -5.92 6.46
N LEU A 172 23.99 -6.86 5.55
CA LEU A 172 23.13 -7.16 4.38
C LEU A 172 21.76 -7.68 4.82
N ARG A 173 21.73 -8.55 5.82
CA ARG A 173 20.47 -9.04 6.39
C ARG A 173 19.62 -7.90 6.92
N ASP A 174 20.23 -7.05 7.78
CA ASP A 174 19.52 -5.92 8.40
C ASP A 174 19.02 -4.92 7.33
N ALA A 175 19.80 -4.71 6.26
CA ALA A 175 19.40 -3.86 5.15
C ALA A 175 18.21 -4.45 4.37
N LEU A 176 18.22 -5.76 4.08
CA LEU A 176 17.11 -6.44 3.42
C LEU A 176 15.85 -6.44 4.29
N GLU A 177 15.96 -6.69 5.61
CA GLU A 177 14.86 -6.58 6.55
C GLU A 177 14.25 -5.17 6.54
N LYS A 178 15.07 -4.12 6.60
CA LYS A 178 14.60 -2.72 6.51
C LYS A 178 13.94 -2.39 5.17
N LEU A 179 14.47 -2.90 4.05
CA LEU A 179 13.84 -2.70 2.74
C LEU A 179 12.49 -3.41 2.66
N GLN A 180 12.39 -4.63 3.19
CA GLN A 180 11.14 -5.38 3.20
C GLN A 180 10.04 -4.69 4.00
N LEU A 181 10.39 -3.89 5.05
CA LEU A 181 9.43 -3.08 5.78
C LEU A 181 8.67 -2.08 4.88
N ASN A 182 9.34 -1.59 3.85
CA ASN A 182 8.78 -0.60 2.92
C ASN A 182 8.43 -1.18 1.55
N ASP A 183 8.71 -2.48 1.34
CA ASP A 183 8.42 -3.17 0.09
C ASP A 183 7.97 -4.61 0.37
N ALA A 184 6.67 -4.76 0.59
CA ALA A 184 6.05 -6.06 0.88
C ALA A 184 6.17 -7.09 -0.26
N SER A 185 6.61 -6.68 -1.45
CA SER A 185 6.83 -7.56 -2.60
C SER A 185 8.22 -8.19 -2.62
N LEU A 186 9.18 -7.61 -1.88
CA LEU A 186 10.51 -8.18 -1.72
C LEU A 186 10.44 -9.42 -0.84
N THR A 187 10.90 -10.54 -1.36
CA THR A 187 11.08 -11.77 -0.59
C THR A 187 12.55 -12.15 -0.57
N PHE A 188 13.05 -12.64 0.56
CA PHE A 188 14.42 -13.13 0.64
C PHE A 188 14.54 -14.30 1.61
N GLU A 189 15.44 -15.19 1.31
CA GLU A 189 15.77 -16.34 2.15
C GLU A 189 17.28 -16.56 2.17
N PRO A 190 17.87 -17.03 3.28
CA PRO A 190 19.29 -17.32 3.35
C PRO A 190 19.70 -18.32 2.26
N GLU A 191 20.82 -18.03 1.59
CA GLU A 191 21.43 -18.89 0.59
C GLU A 191 22.94 -18.98 0.82
N SER A 192 23.54 -20.09 0.45
CA SER A 192 24.99 -20.25 0.48
C SER A 192 25.53 -20.71 -0.86
N SER A 193 26.63 -20.10 -1.29
CA SER A 193 27.36 -20.47 -2.49
C SER A 193 28.76 -20.91 -2.13
N VAL A 194 29.22 -21.97 -2.75
CA VAL A 194 30.61 -22.46 -2.55
C VAL A 194 31.64 -21.42 -3.00
N ALA A 195 31.32 -20.60 -4.01
CA ALA A 195 32.21 -19.60 -4.55
C ALA A 195 32.08 -18.23 -3.88
N LEU A 196 30.85 -17.85 -3.44
CA LEU A 196 30.52 -16.49 -2.96
C LEU A 196 30.25 -16.43 -1.45
N GLY A 197 30.22 -17.59 -0.77
CA GLY A 197 29.92 -17.64 0.66
C GLY A 197 28.43 -17.52 1.00
N PHE A 198 28.13 -16.87 2.12
CA PHE A 198 26.78 -16.67 2.58
C PHE A 198 26.14 -15.42 1.95
N GLY A 199 24.89 -15.54 1.55
CA GLY A 199 24.09 -14.49 0.94
C GLY A 199 22.60 -14.73 1.11
N PHE A 200 21.82 -14.08 0.28
CA PHE A 200 20.36 -14.23 0.27
C PHE A 200 19.84 -14.43 -1.15
N ARG A 201 18.98 -15.40 -1.32
CA ARG A 201 18.17 -15.54 -2.51
C ARG A 201 16.99 -14.59 -2.41
N CYS A 202 16.97 -13.59 -3.26
CA CYS A 202 15.94 -12.56 -3.28
C CYS A 202 14.99 -12.78 -4.45
N GLY A 203 13.68 -12.56 -4.19
CA GLY A 203 12.63 -12.61 -5.20
C GLY A 203 12.05 -11.23 -5.47
N PHE A 204 11.86 -10.91 -6.75
CA PHE A 204 11.45 -9.60 -7.26
C PHE A 204 10.27 -9.73 -8.21
N LEU A 205 9.47 -8.65 -8.36
CA LEU A 205 8.36 -8.59 -9.31
C LEU A 205 8.82 -8.59 -10.78
N GLY A 206 10.04 -8.10 -11.03
CA GLY A 206 10.64 -7.99 -12.36
C GLY A 206 12.03 -7.39 -12.30
N MET A 207 12.67 -7.21 -13.46
CA MET A 207 14.02 -6.68 -13.58
C MET A 207 14.15 -5.26 -13.00
N LEU A 208 13.20 -4.38 -13.31
CA LEU A 208 13.21 -3.00 -12.80
C LEU A 208 13.12 -2.96 -11.26
N HIS A 209 12.29 -3.81 -10.68
CA HIS A 209 12.21 -3.92 -9.22
C HIS A 209 13.54 -4.37 -8.63
N MET A 210 14.20 -5.35 -9.23
CA MET A 210 15.52 -5.82 -8.82
C MET A 210 16.56 -4.69 -8.85
N GLU A 211 16.62 -3.92 -9.95
CA GLU A 211 17.56 -2.80 -10.09
C GLU A 211 17.33 -1.72 -9.03
N VAL A 212 16.07 -1.39 -8.74
CA VAL A 212 15.73 -0.40 -7.68
C VAL A 212 16.17 -0.88 -6.29
N ILE A 213 15.95 -2.17 -5.97
CA ILE A 213 16.36 -2.74 -4.69
C ILE A 213 17.88 -2.79 -4.59
N GLN A 214 18.56 -3.21 -5.66
CA GLN A 214 20.02 -3.21 -5.71
C GLN A 214 20.58 -1.81 -5.46
N GLU A 215 20.11 -0.79 -6.16
CA GLU A 215 20.55 0.59 -5.96
C GLU A 215 20.36 1.10 -4.52
N ARG A 216 19.26 0.68 -3.89
CA ARG A 216 18.99 1.03 -2.47
C ARG A 216 19.92 0.32 -1.49
N LEU A 217 20.33 -0.91 -1.78
CA LEU A 217 21.29 -1.66 -0.97
C LEU A 217 22.72 -1.12 -1.10
N GLU A 218 23.09 -0.55 -2.25
CA GLU A 218 24.40 0.02 -2.51
C GLU A 218 24.59 1.41 -1.88
N ARG A 219 23.51 2.09 -1.49
CA ARG A 219 23.52 3.39 -0.77
C ARG A 219 23.68 3.24 0.74
#